data_d89a1ea6fe8a8ed179426d9287f3254e
#
_entry.id   d89a1ea6fe8a8ed179426d9287f3254e
#
_cell.length_a   1.000
_cell.length_b   1.000
_cell.length_c   1.000
_cell.angle_alpha   90.00
_cell.angle_beta   90.00
_cell.angle_gamma   90.00
#
_symmetry.space_group_name_H-M   'P 1'
#
loop_
_entity.id
_entity.type
_entity.pdbx_description
1 polymer ?
#
loop_
_entity_poly.entity_id
_entity_poly.type
_entity_poly.pdbx_seq_one_letter_code
_entity_poly.pdbx_strand_id
1 'polypeptide(L)'
;MKKNIYVTIALYLTMTSSLYGLELIDESAIESLRSMPYEEYDSGYGLWNSADVELFVSKDENFSIGIWKSKAGSEEINTPYPYNVFFLIKSGEIRTITTKGETNQFVSGEGFLIPKGWMGSFEISKDVEAIYFYHGLVKTTNDPDRDIYDDAKRHYNYQTILSSMSKKEFKKQDGLKTREEQTFNNADESFTLGLWESSQANISSDWSYDEFMYVIEGQIIMTDENGNSHEINSGEGMIVPTGSKGRFIVPEGVVKIWAIYDPS
;
A
#
# COMPACT_ATOMS: atom_id res chain seq x y z
N MET A 1 -25.07 -10.53 23.24
CA MET A 1 -24.49 -9.16 23.20
C MET A 1 -23.30 -9.24 22.26
N LYS A 2 -23.46 -8.82 21.00
CA LYS A 2 -22.35 -8.77 20.03
C LYS A 2 -21.54 -7.52 20.34
N LYS A 3 -20.30 -7.71 20.83
CA LYS A 3 -19.34 -6.62 20.91
C LYS A 3 -18.89 -6.29 19.48
N ASN A 4 -19.20 -5.09 19.03
CA ASN A 4 -18.57 -4.54 17.85
C ASN A 4 -17.08 -4.42 18.14
N ILE A 5 -16.26 -5.19 17.45
CA ILE A 5 -14.82 -5.06 17.47
C ILE A 5 -14.50 -3.89 16.54
N TYR A 6 -14.47 -2.69 17.11
CA TYR A 6 -13.80 -1.58 16.48
C TYR A 6 -12.30 -1.82 16.65
N VAL A 7 -11.57 -1.82 15.56
CA VAL A 7 -10.10 -1.73 15.58
C VAL A 7 -9.78 -0.44 16.33
N THR A 8 -9.43 -0.57 17.59
CA THR A 8 -8.93 0.57 18.37
C THR A 8 -7.47 0.73 17.99
N ILE A 9 -7.22 1.50 16.95
CA ILE A 9 -5.88 2.00 16.65
C ILE A 9 -5.49 2.89 17.81
N ALA A 10 -4.49 2.49 18.59
CA ALA A 10 -3.99 3.27 19.70
C ALA A 10 -3.36 4.55 19.13
N LEU A 11 -4.09 5.66 19.28
CA LEU A 11 -3.60 7.00 18.95
C LEU A 11 -2.47 7.37 19.91
N TYR A 12 -1.23 7.23 19.49
CA TYR A 12 -0.10 7.94 20.10
C TYR A 12 0.76 8.54 18.99
N LEU A 13 0.61 9.73 18.78
CA LEU A 13 1.39 10.91 18.46
C LEU A 13 0.58 11.85 17.56
N THR A 14 0.26 13.00 18.10
CA THR A 14 -0.18 14.16 17.34
C THR A 14 0.98 14.66 16.48
N MET A 15 1.27 13.96 15.38
CA MET A 15 1.77 14.68 14.24
C MET A 15 0.57 15.41 13.68
N THR A 16 0.64 16.72 13.67
CA THR A 16 -0.31 17.55 12.93
C THR A 16 -0.19 17.16 11.47
N SER A 17 -0.94 16.12 11.07
CA SER A 17 -1.17 15.85 9.67
C SER A 17 -1.74 17.12 9.09
N SER A 18 -1.02 17.76 8.22
CA SER A 18 -1.61 18.79 7.37
C SER A 18 -2.73 18.07 6.62
N LEU A 19 -3.95 18.43 6.87
CA LEU A 19 -5.16 17.77 6.36
C LEU A 19 -5.21 17.65 4.81
N TYR A 20 -4.22 18.14 4.07
CA TYR A 20 -4.15 18.14 2.60
C TYR A 20 -2.70 18.23 2.06
N GLY A 21 -1.68 17.79 2.78
CA GLY A 21 -0.28 17.86 2.31
C GLY A 21 0.23 16.54 1.73
N LEU A 22 1.25 16.65 0.87
CA LEU A 22 2.02 15.49 0.42
C LEU A 22 2.74 14.85 1.62
N GLU A 23 2.63 13.54 1.78
CA GLU A 23 3.27 12.79 2.87
C GLU A 23 4.36 11.88 2.32
N LEU A 24 5.61 12.11 2.75
CA LEU A 24 6.77 11.33 2.32
C LEU A 24 6.97 10.14 3.25
N ILE A 25 7.17 8.95 2.68
CA ILE A 25 7.57 7.73 3.39
C ILE A 25 9.03 7.43 3.04
N ASP A 26 9.91 8.01 3.81
CA ASP A 26 11.36 7.89 3.69
C ASP A 26 11.97 7.07 4.84
N GLU A 27 13.29 7.01 4.89
CA GLU A 27 14.01 6.32 5.97
C GLU A 27 13.73 6.96 7.35
N SER A 28 13.44 8.26 7.41
CA SER A 28 13.10 8.94 8.67
C SER A 28 11.78 8.44 9.26
N ALA A 29 10.78 8.21 8.40
CA ALA A 29 9.51 7.62 8.82
C ALA A 29 9.73 6.19 9.35
N ILE A 30 10.55 5.38 8.67
CA ILE A 30 10.90 4.02 9.08
C ILE A 30 11.68 4.01 10.40
N GLU A 31 12.65 4.91 10.60
CA GLU A 31 13.39 5.04 11.87
C GLU A 31 12.48 5.45 13.02
N SER A 32 11.49 6.30 12.75
CA SER A 32 10.47 6.64 13.75
C SER A 32 9.68 5.40 14.20
N LEU A 33 9.25 4.57 13.26
CA LEU A 33 8.61 3.28 13.56
C LEU A 33 9.54 2.37 14.37
N ARG A 34 10.82 2.25 13.99
CA ARG A 34 11.81 1.40 14.69
C ARG A 34 11.97 1.79 16.15
N SER A 35 11.90 3.09 16.44
CA SER A 35 12.04 3.63 17.80
C SER A 35 10.84 3.33 18.72
N MET A 36 9.68 2.97 18.16
CA MET A 36 8.47 2.68 18.94
C MET A 36 8.61 1.36 19.70
N PRO A 37 8.08 1.26 20.93
CA PRO A 37 7.98 -0.03 21.60
C PRO A 37 7.01 -0.96 20.85
N TYR A 38 7.28 -2.27 20.95
CA TYR A 38 6.30 -3.26 20.55
C TYR A 38 5.21 -3.36 21.60
N GLU A 39 3.96 -3.42 21.18
CA GLU A 39 2.80 -3.60 22.05
C GLU A 39 2.05 -4.88 21.65
N GLU A 40 1.40 -5.52 22.63
CA GLU A 40 0.55 -6.66 22.35
C GLU A 40 -0.75 -6.17 21.69
N TYR A 41 -1.08 -6.75 20.56
CA TYR A 41 -2.25 -6.42 19.76
C TYR A 41 -3.03 -7.69 19.43
N ASP A 42 -4.33 -7.68 19.70
CA ASP A 42 -5.28 -8.75 19.33
C ASP A 42 -5.94 -8.38 17.98
N SER A 43 -5.54 -9.08 16.94
CA SER A 43 -6.11 -8.92 15.60
C SER A 43 -7.53 -9.49 15.47
N GLY A 44 -8.00 -10.22 16.48
CA GLY A 44 -9.22 -11.03 16.42
C GLY A 44 -8.99 -12.42 15.84
N TYR A 45 -7.79 -12.71 15.33
CA TYR A 45 -7.35 -14.03 14.83
C TYR A 45 -6.13 -14.56 15.60
N GLY A 46 -5.39 -13.67 16.25
CA GLY A 46 -4.20 -14.00 17.03
C GLY A 46 -3.65 -12.80 17.78
N LEU A 47 -2.66 -13.07 18.64
CA LEU A 47 -1.95 -12.05 19.40
C LEU A 47 -0.62 -11.73 18.72
N TRP A 48 -0.36 -10.47 18.49
CA TRP A 48 0.86 -9.96 17.89
C TRP A 48 1.61 -9.04 18.84
N ASN A 49 2.93 -9.02 18.75
CA ASN A 49 3.76 -7.95 19.31
C ASN A 49 4.16 -7.05 18.15
N SER A 50 3.49 -5.93 18.01
CA SER A 50 3.63 -5.06 16.85
C SER A 50 3.64 -3.58 17.25
N ALA A 51 3.99 -2.74 16.30
CA ALA A 51 3.77 -1.31 16.34
C ALA A 51 3.49 -0.81 14.93
N ASP A 52 2.66 0.20 14.79
CA ASP A 52 2.34 0.82 13.53
C ASP A 52 2.18 2.33 13.66
N VAL A 53 2.31 3.01 12.54
CA VAL A 53 2.01 4.43 12.37
C VAL A 53 1.11 4.56 11.17
N GLU A 54 -0.13 4.98 11.40
CA GLU A 54 -1.02 5.36 10.32
C GLU A 54 -0.62 6.74 9.81
N LEU A 55 -0.24 6.83 8.55
CA LEU A 55 0.26 8.04 7.91
C LEU A 55 -0.84 8.79 7.16
N PHE A 56 -1.83 8.06 6.66
CA PHE A 56 -2.91 8.63 5.88
C PHE A 56 -4.20 7.85 6.05
N VAL A 57 -5.32 8.58 6.09
CA VAL A 57 -6.67 8.03 6.02
C VAL A 57 -7.47 8.85 5.03
N SER A 58 -8.15 8.19 4.10
CA SER A 58 -9.06 8.86 3.17
C SER A 58 -10.20 9.56 3.89
N LYS A 59 -10.80 10.56 3.25
CA LYS A 59 -11.85 11.38 3.85
C LYS A 59 -13.08 10.59 4.29
N ASP A 60 -13.37 9.48 3.63
CA ASP A 60 -14.47 8.56 3.93
C ASP A 60 -14.07 7.42 4.86
N GLU A 61 -12.82 7.44 5.36
CA GLU A 61 -12.22 6.44 6.26
C GLU A 61 -12.17 5.02 5.68
N ASN A 62 -12.31 4.87 4.35
CA ASN A 62 -12.37 3.56 3.69
C ASN A 62 -11.03 3.08 3.14
N PHE A 63 -10.04 3.96 3.08
CA PHE A 63 -8.67 3.66 2.65
C PHE A 63 -7.68 4.26 3.63
N SER A 64 -6.68 3.48 4.05
CA SER A 64 -5.60 3.97 4.88
C SER A 64 -4.24 3.43 4.46
N ILE A 65 -3.19 4.18 4.77
CA ILE A 65 -1.80 3.85 4.49
C ILE A 65 -0.99 4.07 5.75
N GLY A 66 -0.09 3.14 6.03
CA GLY A 66 0.80 3.26 7.17
C GLY A 66 2.06 2.43 7.03
N ILE A 67 2.88 2.51 8.07
CA ILE A 67 4.07 1.69 8.27
C ILE A 67 3.89 0.83 9.50
N TRP A 68 4.34 -0.40 9.44
CA TRP A 68 4.10 -1.42 10.47
C TRP A 68 5.34 -2.26 10.69
N LYS A 69 5.57 -2.66 11.95
CA LYS A 69 6.55 -3.68 12.32
C LYS A 69 5.93 -4.70 13.26
N SER A 70 6.36 -5.95 13.15
CA SER A 70 5.91 -7.02 14.03
C SER A 70 7.01 -8.02 14.32
N LYS A 71 6.91 -8.64 15.50
CA LYS A 71 7.69 -9.82 15.84
C LYS A 71 7.20 -11.04 15.08
N ALA A 72 8.07 -12.06 15.01
CA ALA A 72 7.69 -13.37 14.50
C ALA A 72 6.48 -13.94 15.26
N GLY A 73 5.56 -14.54 14.53
CA GLY A 73 4.29 -15.07 15.05
C GLY A 73 3.44 -15.66 13.95
N SER A 74 2.26 -16.14 14.30
CA SER A 74 1.29 -16.67 13.34
C SER A 74 -0.14 -16.51 13.80
N GLU A 75 -1.06 -16.44 12.85
CA GLU A 75 -2.49 -16.46 13.11
C GLU A 75 -3.23 -17.31 12.07
N GLU A 76 -4.38 -17.83 12.48
CA GLU A 76 -5.28 -18.60 11.63
C GLU A 76 -6.51 -17.75 11.29
N ILE A 77 -6.60 -17.31 10.06
CA ILE A 77 -7.73 -16.55 9.55
C ILE A 77 -8.79 -17.56 9.07
N ASN A 78 -9.66 -17.97 9.97
CA ASN A 78 -10.66 -19.03 9.79
C ASN A 78 -12.06 -18.49 9.47
N THR A 79 -12.22 -17.17 9.41
CA THR A 79 -13.41 -16.47 8.89
C THR A 79 -13.00 -15.52 7.78
N PRO A 80 -13.89 -15.18 6.85
CA PRO A 80 -13.55 -14.28 5.75
C PRO A 80 -12.89 -12.98 6.23
N TYR A 81 -11.68 -12.69 5.72
CA TYR A 81 -10.95 -11.47 6.05
C TYR A 81 -11.77 -10.23 5.65
N PRO A 82 -11.89 -9.22 6.51
CA PRO A 82 -12.96 -8.22 6.33
C PRO A 82 -12.65 -7.14 5.30
N TYR A 83 -11.41 -6.98 4.87
CA TYR A 83 -10.97 -5.92 3.95
C TYR A 83 -9.81 -6.38 3.06
N ASN A 84 -9.44 -5.57 2.07
CA ASN A 84 -8.22 -5.75 1.30
C ASN A 84 -7.04 -5.16 2.07
N VAL A 85 -5.94 -5.88 2.16
CA VAL A 85 -4.68 -5.32 2.67
C VAL A 85 -3.53 -5.71 1.77
N PHE A 86 -2.76 -4.71 1.37
CA PHE A 86 -1.50 -4.91 0.66
C PHE A 86 -0.34 -4.60 1.60
N PHE A 87 0.69 -5.44 1.55
CA PHE A 87 1.95 -5.24 2.26
C PHE A 87 3.09 -5.10 1.26
N LEU A 88 3.95 -4.10 1.45
CA LEU A 88 5.24 -3.97 0.80
C LEU A 88 6.31 -4.17 1.87
N ILE A 89 7.02 -5.29 1.80
CA ILE A 89 7.98 -5.71 2.84
C ILE A 89 9.28 -4.92 2.70
N LYS A 90 9.64 -4.17 3.72
CA LYS A 90 10.92 -3.44 3.82
C LYS A 90 12.02 -4.33 4.41
N SER A 91 11.70 -5.14 5.39
CA SER A 91 12.60 -6.12 6.00
C SER A 91 11.82 -7.32 6.56
N GLY A 92 12.48 -8.45 6.73
CA GLY A 92 11.88 -9.65 7.31
C GLY A 92 11.27 -10.59 6.28
N GLU A 93 10.35 -11.45 6.75
CA GLU A 93 9.76 -12.52 5.95
C GLU A 93 8.35 -12.85 6.43
N ILE A 94 7.41 -12.88 5.49
CA ILE A 94 6.01 -13.27 5.71
C ILE A 94 5.70 -14.49 4.86
N ARG A 95 4.86 -15.36 5.40
CA ARG A 95 4.30 -16.51 4.72
C ARG A 95 2.79 -16.50 4.79
N THR A 96 2.13 -16.89 3.70
CA THR A 96 0.69 -17.18 3.70
C THR A 96 0.48 -18.62 3.27
N ILE A 97 -0.46 -19.31 3.94
CA ILE A 97 -0.84 -20.69 3.61
C ILE A 97 -2.33 -20.67 3.34
N THR A 98 -2.73 -21.03 2.13
CA THR A 98 -4.16 -21.09 1.76
C THR A 98 -4.86 -22.26 2.43
N THR A 99 -6.19 -22.25 2.47
CA THR A 99 -6.99 -23.40 2.96
C THR A 99 -6.78 -24.67 2.16
N LYS A 100 -6.13 -24.61 1.00
CA LYS A 100 -5.73 -25.76 0.18
C LYS A 100 -4.32 -26.25 0.48
N GLY A 101 -3.60 -25.58 1.41
CA GLY A 101 -2.22 -25.90 1.79
C GLY A 101 -1.16 -25.31 0.85
N GLU A 102 -1.53 -24.44 -0.07
CA GLU A 102 -0.58 -23.72 -0.92
C GLU A 102 0.15 -22.67 -0.09
N THR A 103 1.48 -22.72 -0.09
CA THR A 103 2.33 -21.80 0.66
C THR A 103 2.96 -20.78 -0.27
N ASN A 104 2.81 -19.50 0.09
CA ASN A 104 3.54 -18.40 -0.53
C ASN A 104 4.47 -17.78 0.52
N GLN A 105 5.64 -17.37 0.09
CA GLN A 105 6.66 -16.73 0.94
C GLN A 105 7.03 -15.39 0.29
N PHE A 106 7.11 -14.35 1.11
CA PHE A 106 7.40 -12.98 0.70
C PHE A 106 8.54 -12.43 1.55
N VAL A 107 9.49 -11.77 0.91
CA VAL A 107 10.70 -11.26 1.53
C VAL A 107 10.87 -9.76 1.25
N SER A 108 11.89 -9.15 1.85
CA SER A 108 12.22 -7.74 1.62
C SER A 108 12.26 -7.39 0.14
N GLY A 109 11.60 -6.30 -0.22
CA GLY A 109 11.42 -5.81 -1.59
C GLY A 109 10.23 -6.43 -2.33
N GLU A 110 9.52 -7.39 -1.74
CA GLU A 110 8.32 -7.97 -2.33
C GLU A 110 7.06 -7.41 -1.68
N GLY A 111 5.96 -7.43 -2.43
CA GLY A 111 4.66 -7.07 -1.92
C GLY A 111 3.63 -8.17 -2.19
N PHE A 112 2.58 -8.20 -1.39
CA PHE A 112 1.47 -9.12 -1.56
C PHE A 112 0.16 -8.54 -1.07
N LEU A 113 -0.93 -9.07 -1.60
CA LEU A 113 -2.28 -8.68 -1.25
C LEU A 113 -2.96 -9.82 -0.48
N ILE A 114 -3.53 -9.52 0.67
CA ILE A 114 -4.57 -10.33 1.31
C ILE A 114 -5.89 -9.66 0.95
N PRO A 115 -6.71 -10.28 0.14
CA PRO A 115 -7.95 -9.67 -0.28
C PRO A 115 -9.09 -9.97 0.69
N LYS A 116 -10.08 -9.12 0.66
CA LYS A 116 -11.35 -9.33 1.36
C LYS A 116 -11.92 -10.72 1.06
N GLY A 117 -12.35 -11.41 2.11
CA GLY A 117 -12.87 -12.77 2.03
C GLY A 117 -11.82 -13.88 2.01
N TRP A 118 -10.53 -13.54 2.07
CA TRP A 118 -9.46 -14.55 2.17
C TRP A 118 -9.52 -15.31 3.50
N MET A 119 -9.14 -16.59 3.47
CA MET A 119 -8.98 -17.47 4.64
C MET A 119 -7.70 -18.29 4.48
N GLY A 120 -7.01 -18.55 5.61
CA GLY A 120 -5.75 -19.31 5.61
C GLY A 120 -4.91 -18.98 6.83
N SER A 121 -3.64 -19.38 6.82
CA SER A 121 -2.67 -19.03 7.85
C SER A 121 -1.79 -17.88 7.38
N PHE A 122 -1.54 -16.93 8.27
CA PHE A 122 -0.60 -15.83 8.09
C PHE A 122 0.54 -15.98 9.10
N GLU A 123 1.77 -16.07 8.62
CA GLU A 123 2.95 -16.32 9.44
C GLU A 123 4.02 -15.25 9.18
N ILE A 124 4.57 -14.70 10.24
CA ILE A 124 5.81 -13.91 10.23
C ILE A 124 6.93 -14.82 10.73
N SER A 125 7.76 -15.30 9.83
CA SER A 125 8.86 -16.20 10.17
C SER A 125 10.12 -15.48 10.68
N LYS A 126 10.25 -14.19 10.34
CA LYS A 126 11.28 -13.27 10.85
C LYS A 126 10.63 -11.91 11.09
N ASP A 127 11.04 -11.23 12.16
CA ASP A 127 10.58 -9.87 12.46
C ASP A 127 10.51 -9.03 11.19
N VAL A 128 9.40 -8.34 10.99
CA VAL A 128 9.07 -7.66 9.74
C VAL A 128 8.89 -6.17 9.93
N GLU A 129 9.26 -5.43 8.91
CA GLU A 129 8.85 -4.02 8.69
C GLU A 129 8.20 -3.94 7.32
N ALA A 130 7.07 -3.28 7.22
CA ALA A 130 6.33 -3.14 5.96
C ALA A 130 5.61 -1.79 5.86
N ILE A 131 5.38 -1.36 4.63
CA ILE A 131 4.35 -0.36 4.32
C ILE A 131 3.07 -1.15 4.05
N TYR A 132 1.94 -0.68 4.57
CA TYR A 132 0.65 -1.32 4.33
C TYR A 132 -0.38 -0.34 3.76
N PHE A 133 -1.35 -0.90 3.02
CA PHE A 133 -2.57 -0.19 2.62
C PHE A 133 -3.77 -1.05 2.96
N TYR A 134 -4.73 -0.45 3.64
CA TYR A 134 -6.04 -1.04 3.89
C TYR A 134 -7.09 -0.39 2.99
N HIS A 135 -7.98 -1.22 2.44
CA HIS A 135 -9.16 -0.75 1.72
C HIS A 135 -10.38 -1.58 2.10
N GLY A 136 -11.55 -0.94 2.17
CA GLY A 136 -12.79 -1.59 2.57
C GLY A 136 -13.01 -1.61 4.09
N LEU A 137 -12.46 -0.62 4.80
CA LEU A 137 -12.58 -0.49 6.26
C LEU A 137 -14.00 -0.14 6.69
N VAL A 138 -14.72 0.64 5.88
CA VAL A 138 -16.11 1.01 6.13
C VAL A 138 -17.04 0.06 5.38
N LYS A 139 -17.89 -0.69 6.10
CA LYS A 139 -18.90 -1.52 5.49
C LYS A 139 -20.02 -0.68 4.91
N THR A 140 -20.19 -0.74 3.61
CA THR A 140 -21.38 -0.22 2.93
C THR A 140 -22.46 -1.30 2.81
N THR A 141 -23.73 -0.92 2.61
CA THR A 141 -24.83 -1.85 2.47
C THR A 141 -24.75 -2.73 1.21
N ASN A 142 -23.94 -2.31 0.24
CA ASN A 142 -23.74 -3.00 -1.04
C ASN A 142 -22.35 -3.63 -1.16
N ASP A 143 -21.58 -3.60 -0.08
CA ASP A 143 -20.21 -4.12 -0.06
C ASP A 143 -20.23 -5.65 -0.25
N PRO A 144 -19.60 -6.20 -1.30
CA PRO A 144 -19.57 -7.65 -1.50
C PRO A 144 -18.80 -8.31 -0.34
N ASP A 145 -19.31 -9.47 0.11
CA ASP A 145 -18.65 -10.25 1.17
C ASP A 145 -17.25 -10.73 0.76
N ARG A 146 -16.98 -10.73 -0.55
CA ARG A 146 -15.72 -11.16 -1.13
C ARG A 146 -15.48 -10.45 -2.45
N ASP A 147 -14.29 -9.85 -2.61
CA ASP A 147 -13.85 -9.36 -3.91
C ASP A 147 -13.52 -10.54 -4.84
N ILE A 148 -14.03 -10.44 -6.08
CA ILE A 148 -13.76 -11.45 -7.10
C ILE A 148 -12.41 -11.13 -7.72
N TYR A 149 -11.41 -11.95 -7.42
CA TYR A 149 -10.09 -11.86 -8.04
C TYR A 149 -9.49 -13.24 -8.26
N ASP A 150 -8.56 -13.30 -9.17
CA ASP A 150 -7.83 -14.51 -9.50
C ASP A 150 -6.79 -14.81 -8.40
N ASP A 151 -6.90 -15.97 -7.75
CA ASP A 151 -5.96 -16.44 -6.73
C ASP A 151 -4.49 -16.38 -7.19
N ALA A 152 -4.24 -16.50 -8.49
CA ALA A 152 -2.90 -16.43 -9.08
C ALA A 152 -2.28 -15.02 -9.04
N LYS A 153 -3.10 -13.96 -8.85
CA LYS A 153 -2.65 -12.57 -8.81
C LYS A 153 -2.32 -12.06 -7.41
N ARG A 154 -2.35 -12.90 -6.40
CA ARG A 154 -2.09 -12.51 -5.00
C ARG A 154 -0.63 -12.20 -4.71
N HIS A 155 0.28 -12.71 -5.51
CA HIS A 155 1.70 -12.50 -5.33
C HIS A 155 2.14 -11.28 -6.12
N TYR A 156 2.43 -10.19 -5.41
CA TYR A 156 2.98 -8.97 -5.99
C TYR A 156 4.50 -9.02 -5.97
N ASN A 157 5.08 -9.94 -6.73
CA ASN A 157 6.52 -9.87 -6.99
C ASN A 157 6.77 -8.87 -8.11
N TYR A 158 7.20 -7.66 -7.75
CA TYR A 158 7.37 -6.59 -8.71
C TYR A 158 8.43 -6.91 -9.78
N GLN A 159 9.43 -7.73 -9.49
CA GLN A 159 10.41 -8.18 -10.50
C GLN A 159 9.75 -9.00 -11.61
N THR A 160 8.83 -9.89 -11.23
CA THR A 160 8.05 -10.67 -12.20
C THR A 160 7.13 -9.76 -13.02
N ILE A 161 6.46 -8.82 -12.37
CA ILE A 161 5.56 -7.87 -13.03
C ILE A 161 6.34 -6.91 -13.92
N LEU A 162 7.47 -6.39 -13.44
CA LEU A 162 8.38 -5.54 -14.23
C LEU A 162 8.89 -6.27 -15.47
N SER A 163 9.25 -7.56 -15.35
CA SER A 163 9.63 -8.41 -16.47
C SER A 163 8.50 -8.57 -17.49
N SER A 164 7.25 -8.67 -17.06
CA SER A 164 6.08 -8.68 -17.94
C SER A 164 5.86 -7.31 -18.60
N MET A 165 5.87 -6.26 -17.79
CA MET A 165 5.69 -4.88 -18.24
C MET A 165 6.78 -4.45 -19.22
N SER A 166 8.02 -4.90 -19.04
CA SER A 166 9.15 -4.57 -19.93
C SER A 166 8.96 -5.06 -21.37
N LYS A 167 8.06 -6.02 -21.59
CA LYS A 167 7.69 -6.52 -22.92
C LYS A 167 6.61 -5.67 -23.60
N LYS A 168 5.96 -4.77 -22.88
CA LYS A 168 4.96 -3.87 -23.41
C LYS A 168 5.63 -2.68 -24.10
N GLU A 169 5.05 -2.19 -25.18
CA GLU A 169 5.49 -0.96 -25.81
C GLU A 169 5.10 0.26 -24.95
N PHE A 170 5.96 1.28 -24.96
CA PHE A 170 5.61 2.55 -24.38
C PHE A 170 4.48 3.21 -25.18
N LYS A 171 3.43 3.59 -24.50
CA LYS A 171 2.38 4.44 -25.05
C LYS A 171 2.80 5.90 -24.89
N LYS A 172 2.43 6.72 -25.86
CA LYS A 172 2.62 8.17 -25.76
C LYS A 172 1.26 8.82 -25.54
N GLN A 173 1.10 9.43 -24.37
CA GLN A 173 -0.12 10.14 -23.99
C GLN A 173 0.28 11.44 -23.27
N ASP A 174 -0.31 12.57 -23.67
CA ASP A 174 -0.12 13.88 -23.05
C ASP A 174 1.35 14.31 -22.87
N GLY A 175 2.20 13.92 -23.82
CA GLY A 175 3.64 14.20 -23.78
C GLY A 175 4.47 13.21 -22.98
N LEU A 176 3.83 12.28 -22.25
CA LEU A 176 4.46 11.21 -21.52
C LEU A 176 4.70 9.98 -22.41
N LYS A 177 5.80 9.29 -22.18
CA LYS A 177 6.02 7.93 -22.66
C LYS A 177 5.94 6.99 -21.47
N THR A 178 4.87 6.24 -21.37
CA THR A 178 4.58 5.38 -20.23
C THR A 178 4.22 3.97 -20.64
N ARG A 179 4.43 3.04 -19.74
CA ARG A 179 3.83 1.70 -19.77
C ARG A 179 3.45 1.30 -18.37
N GLU A 180 2.41 0.46 -18.27
CA GLU A 180 1.86 0.06 -16.98
C GLU A 180 1.36 -1.38 -16.99
N GLU A 181 1.28 -1.95 -15.79
CA GLU A 181 0.65 -3.22 -15.49
C GLU A 181 -0.21 -3.06 -14.26
N GLN A 182 -1.53 -3.07 -14.44
CA GLN A 182 -2.47 -3.14 -13.32
C GLN A 182 -2.52 -4.57 -12.80
N THR A 183 -2.27 -4.75 -11.51
CA THR A 183 -2.14 -6.07 -10.88
C THR A 183 -3.33 -6.44 -10.03
N PHE A 184 -4.07 -5.45 -9.57
CA PHE A 184 -5.29 -5.64 -8.80
C PHE A 184 -6.31 -4.54 -9.14
N ASN A 185 -7.57 -4.93 -9.10
CA ASN A 185 -8.72 -4.05 -9.15
C ASN A 185 -9.82 -4.70 -8.30
N ASN A 186 -10.37 -3.98 -7.33
CA ASN A 186 -11.49 -4.50 -6.57
C ASN A 186 -12.80 -4.46 -7.39
N ALA A 187 -13.87 -5.04 -6.85
CA ALA A 187 -15.10 -5.29 -7.62
C ALA A 187 -15.82 -4.01 -8.09
N ASP A 188 -15.71 -2.91 -7.36
CA ASP A 188 -16.32 -1.61 -7.69
C ASP A 188 -15.34 -0.62 -8.33
N GLU A 189 -14.11 -1.09 -8.62
CA GLU A 189 -13.03 -0.33 -9.26
C GLU A 189 -12.52 0.87 -8.44
N SER A 190 -12.93 1.02 -7.19
CA SER A 190 -12.52 2.12 -6.32
C SER A 190 -11.09 1.99 -5.79
N PHE A 191 -10.54 0.76 -5.77
CA PHE A 191 -9.18 0.50 -5.31
C PHE A 191 -8.39 -0.31 -6.32
N THR A 192 -7.29 0.24 -6.79
CA THR A 192 -6.44 -0.38 -7.81
C THR A 192 -4.96 -0.34 -7.43
N LEU A 193 -4.23 -1.36 -7.86
CA LEU A 193 -2.77 -1.48 -7.68
C LEU A 193 -2.08 -1.77 -9.00
N GLY A 194 -0.85 -1.31 -9.15
CA GLY A 194 -0.07 -1.63 -10.34
C GLY A 194 1.38 -1.16 -10.29
N LEU A 195 2.07 -1.45 -11.38
CA LEU A 195 3.36 -0.86 -11.73
C LEU A 195 3.19 0.14 -12.88
N TRP A 196 3.97 1.19 -12.80
CA TRP A 196 4.05 2.20 -13.84
C TRP A 196 5.49 2.58 -14.10
N GLU A 197 5.83 2.70 -15.36
CA GLU A 197 7.12 3.15 -15.81
C GLU A 197 6.95 4.34 -16.74
N SER A 198 7.78 5.35 -16.55
CA SER A 198 7.83 6.52 -17.42
C SER A 198 9.27 6.87 -17.80
N SER A 199 9.42 7.40 -19.00
CA SER A 199 10.61 8.16 -19.37
C SER A 199 10.59 9.53 -18.68
N GLN A 200 11.59 10.38 -19.00
CA GLN A 200 11.61 11.77 -18.55
C GLN A 200 10.25 12.48 -18.74
N ALA A 201 9.79 13.15 -17.70
CA ALA A 201 8.51 13.85 -17.68
C ALA A 201 8.59 15.14 -16.86
N ASN A 202 7.75 16.10 -17.21
CA ASN A 202 7.54 17.32 -16.44
C ASN A 202 6.15 17.87 -16.76
N ILE A 203 5.18 17.52 -15.91
CA ILE A 203 3.77 17.83 -16.13
C ILE A 203 3.17 18.56 -14.94
N SER A 204 2.18 19.38 -15.19
CA SER A 204 1.26 19.87 -14.15
C SER A 204 0.23 18.78 -13.89
N SER A 205 -0.07 18.54 -12.64
CA SER A 205 -1.03 17.51 -12.21
C SER A 205 -2.03 18.07 -11.23
N ASP A 206 -3.23 17.54 -11.33
CA ASP A 206 -4.37 17.79 -10.44
C ASP A 206 -4.93 16.40 -10.09
N TRP A 207 -4.76 15.97 -8.83
CA TRP A 207 -5.14 14.63 -8.40
C TRP A 207 -6.61 14.61 -7.99
N SER A 208 -7.42 13.84 -8.71
CA SER A 208 -8.84 13.61 -8.38
C SER A 208 -9.08 12.41 -7.47
N TYR A 209 -8.03 11.69 -7.07
CA TYR A 209 -8.03 10.47 -6.25
C TYR A 209 -6.87 10.52 -5.25
N ASP A 210 -6.93 9.65 -4.24
CA ASP A 210 -5.79 9.42 -3.35
C ASP A 210 -4.83 8.46 -4.02
N GLU A 211 -3.55 8.82 -4.10
CA GLU A 211 -2.52 7.98 -4.70
C GLU A 211 -1.36 7.75 -3.73
N PHE A 212 -0.98 6.50 -3.55
CA PHE A 212 0.32 6.14 -3.02
C PHE A 212 1.26 5.78 -4.17
N MET A 213 2.48 6.30 -4.10
CA MET A 213 3.58 5.98 -4.99
C MET A 213 4.76 5.43 -4.19
N TYR A 214 5.39 4.37 -4.69
CA TYR A 214 6.66 3.86 -4.17
C TYR A 214 7.64 3.69 -5.30
N VAL A 215 8.78 4.38 -5.24
CA VAL A 215 9.78 4.37 -6.30
C VAL A 215 10.67 3.13 -6.17
N ILE A 216 10.67 2.29 -7.20
CA ILE A 216 11.55 1.11 -7.31
C ILE A 216 12.89 1.51 -7.93
N GLU A 217 12.84 2.25 -9.03
CA GLU A 217 14.00 2.71 -9.80
C GLU A 217 13.80 4.16 -10.23
N GLY A 218 14.87 4.94 -10.23
CA GLY A 218 14.84 6.34 -10.63
C GLY A 218 14.41 7.29 -9.52
N GLN A 219 13.81 8.41 -9.91
CA GLN A 219 13.43 9.49 -9.01
C GLN A 219 12.18 10.19 -9.50
N ILE A 220 11.35 10.64 -8.57
CA ILE A 220 10.25 11.57 -8.80
C ILE A 220 10.52 12.85 -7.99
N ILE A 221 10.21 14.00 -8.56
CA ILE A 221 10.18 15.28 -7.86
C ILE A 221 8.74 15.79 -7.91
N MET A 222 8.15 15.95 -6.73
CA MET A 222 6.81 16.53 -6.58
C MET A 222 6.94 17.94 -6.05
N THR A 223 6.33 18.89 -6.74
CA THR A 223 6.26 20.28 -6.26
C THR A 223 4.81 20.64 -6.03
N ASP A 224 4.45 21.04 -4.81
CA ASP A 224 3.09 21.46 -4.47
C ASP A 224 2.75 22.84 -5.05
N GLU A 225 1.50 23.29 -4.88
CA GLU A 225 1.02 24.60 -5.34
C GLU A 225 1.70 25.79 -4.64
N ASN A 226 2.32 25.57 -3.48
CA ASN A 226 3.06 26.58 -2.74
C ASN A 226 4.55 26.67 -3.18
N GLY A 227 4.98 25.76 -4.06
CA GLY A 227 6.34 25.69 -4.56
C GLY A 227 7.30 24.84 -3.69
N ASN A 228 6.79 24.13 -2.69
CA ASN A 228 7.61 23.20 -1.92
C ASN A 228 7.85 21.96 -2.78
N SER A 229 9.10 21.51 -2.85
CA SER A 229 9.51 20.35 -3.62
C SER A 229 9.95 19.21 -2.71
N HIS A 230 9.50 18.01 -3.05
CA HIS A 230 9.87 16.76 -2.40
C HIS A 230 10.50 15.85 -3.44
N GLU A 231 11.67 15.32 -3.13
CA GLU A 231 12.33 14.30 -3.93
C GLU A 231 11.99 12.93 -3.36
N ILE A 232 11.54 12.03 -4.21
CA ILE A 232 11.20 10.65 -3.87
C ILE A 232 12.18 9.77 -4.63
N ASN A 233 13.11 9.16 -3.91
CA ASN A 233 14.17 8.34 -4.46
C ASN A 233 13.78 6.85 -4.45
N SER A 234 14.57 6.01 -5.13
CA SER A 234 14.42 4.56 -5.05
C SER A 234 14.41 4.09 -3.59
N GLY A 235 13.39 3.32 -3.22
CA GLY A 235 13.17 2.84 -1.86
C GLY A 235 12.28 3.73 -0.99
N GLU A 236 11.84 4.88 -1.50
CA GLU A 236 10.96 5.82 -0.81
C GLU A 236 9.56 5.84 -1.43
N GLY A 237 8.59 6.30 -0.65
CA GLY A 237 7.21 6.44 -1.09
C GLY A 237 6.64 7.82 -0.80
N MET A 238 5.53 8.14 -1.42
CA MET A 238 4.77 9.36 -1.18
C MET A 238 3.28 9.09 -1.28
N ILE A 239 2.53 9.75 -0.42
CA ILE A 239 1.08 9.82 -0.46
C ILE A 239 0.67 11.16 -1.04
N VAL A 240 -0.18 11.13 -2.05
CA VAL A 240 -0.75 12.30 -2.72
C VAL A 240 -2.27 12.26 -2.52
N PRO A 241 -2.81 13.04 -1.58
CA PRO A 241 -4.25 13.10 -1.35
C PRO A 241 -5.03 13.69 -2.53
N THR A 242 -6.29 13.27 -2.66
CA THR A 242 -7.22 13.86 -3.62
C THR A 242 -7.32 15.38 -3.44
N GLY A 243 -7.39 16.12 -4.54
CA GLY A 243 -7.39 17.59 -4.56
C GLY A 243 -6.00 18.22 -4.53
N SER A 244 -4.93 17.43 -4.39
CA SER A 244 -3.55 17.92 -4.50
C SER A 244 -3.28 18.46 -5.90
N LYS A 245 -2.57 19.59 -5.97
CA LYS A 245 -2.16 20.23 -7.22
C LYS A 245 -0.67 20.50 -7.20
N GLY A 246 -0.04 20.40 -8.36
CA GLY A 246 1.37 20.69 -8.44
C GLY A 246 2.04 20.23 -9.72
N ARG A 247 3.32 19.96 -9.63
CA ARG A 247 4.13 19.46 -10.74
C ARG A 247 4.66 18.08 -10.40
N PHE A 248 4.54 17.19 -11.35
CA PHE A 248 5.12 15.87 -11.31
C PHE A 248 6.28 15.83 -12.31
N ILE A 249 7.49 15.61 -11.81
CA ILE A 249 8.71 15.64 -12.59
C ILE A 249 9.42 14.30 -12.44
N VAL A 250 9.77 13.70 -13.57
CA VAL A 250 10.67 12.54 -13.68
C VAL A 250 11.92 13.03 -14.40
N PRO A 251 13.07 13.20 -13.71
CA PRO A 251 14.26 13.79 -14.31
C PRO A 251 14.84 12.98 -15.46
N GLU A 252 14.89 11.64 -15.34
CA GLU A 252 15.46 10.75 -16.35
C GLU A 252 14.48 9.63 -16.75
N GLY A 253 14.04 8.88 -15.78
CA GLY A 253 13.07 7.81 -15.91
C GLY A 253 12.73 7.25 -14.53
N VAL A 254 11.59 6.57 -14.40
CA VAL A 254 11.14 6.02 -13.12
C VAL A 254 10.35 4.75 -13.32
N VAL A 255 10.50 3.82 -12.39
CA VAL A 255 9.59 2.70 -12.15
C VAL A 255 9.02 2.83 -10.76
N LYS A 256 7.69 2.84 -10.67
CA LYS A 256 6.99 2.93 -9.37
C LYS A 256 5.91 1.87 -9.23
N ILE A 257 5.67 1.44 -7.99
CA ILE A 257 4.40 0.85 -7.58
C ILE A 257 3.44 2.01 -7.35
N TRP A 258 2.19 1.83 -7.73
CA TRP A 258 1.12 2.75 -7.40
C TRP A 258 -0.06 2.02 -6.77
N ALA A 259 -0.71 2.67 -5.83
CA ALA A 259 -2.01 2.31 -5.29
C ALA A 259 -2.92 3.53 -5.40
N ILE A 260 -4.06 3.38 -6.04
CA ILE A 260 -5.05 4.44 -6.23
C ILE A 260 -6.33 4.07 -5.52
N TYR A 261 -6.85 5.02 -4.76
CA TYR A 261 -8.18 4.97 -4.19
C TYR A 261 -9.03 6.12 -4.75
N ASP A 262 -10.08 5.76 -5.47
CA ASP A 262 -11.04 6.68 -6.09
C ASP A 262 -12.48 6.26 -5.73
N PRO A 263 -13.08 6.87 -4.69
CA PRO A 263 -14.42 6.51 -4.23
C PRO A 263 -15.55 7.11 -5.08
N SER A 264 -15.26 7.78 -6.22
CA SER A 264 -16.25 8.53 -7.04
C SER A 264 -17.24 7.65 -7.80
#